data_aed6ee32be260f4d18c4d4a804ec617d
#
_entry.id   aed6ee32be260f4d18c4d4a804ec617d
#
_cell.length_a   1.000
_cell.length_b   1.000
_cell.length_c   1.000
_cell.angle_alpha   90.00
_cell.angle_beta   90.00
_cell.angle_gamma   90.00
#
_symmetry.space_group_name_H-M   'P 1'
#
loop_
_entity.id
_entity.type
_entity.pdbx_description
1 polymer ?
#
loop_
_entity_poly.entity_id
_entity_poly.type
_entity_poly.pdbx_seq_one_letter_code
_entity_poly.pdbx_strand_id
1 'polypeptide(L)'
;MTSLIYPFLIKQGTGIPVHIFSLAFLFCTINGYMQGKWHSCNNVVYNESLMNTLFCFIGTSIFIIGMIINITSDSILRNLRKDGKSNYKIPYGGLFEYISGANFFGECVEWIGYALLARTLPAFAFAFFTLCNLAPRAHYHHRWYHKKFENYPKNRKAFIPFVI
;
A
#
# COMPACT_ATOMS: atom_id res chain seq x y z
N MET A 1 -4.61 -4.97 -6.31
CA MET A 1 -6.02 -5.38 -6.18
C MET A 1 -6.98 -4.21 -6.06
N THR A 2 -6.63 -3.19 -5.30
CA THR A 2 -7.44 -1.99 -5.10
C THR A 2 -7.75 -1.20 -6.38
N SER A 3 -6.83 -1.15 -7.35
CA SER A 3 -6.98 -0.34 -8.57
C SER A 3 -8.12 -0.78 -9.49
N LEU A 4 -8.45 -2.08 -9.54
CA LEU A 4 -9.52 -2.61 -10.40
C LEU A 4 -10.86 -2.70 -9.67
N ILE A 5 -10.85 -3.15 -8.42
CA ILE A 5 -12.08 -3.42 -7.67
C ILE A 5 -12.59 -2.15 -6.95
N TYR A 6 -11.69 -1.30 -6.46
CA TYR A 6 -12.02 -0.11 -5.69
C TYR A 6 -12.95 0.88 -6.44
N PRO A 7 -12.76 1.20 -7.75
CA PRO A 7 -13.66 2.08 -8.49
C PRO A 7 -15.10 1.60 -8.55
N PHE A 8 -15.31 0.27 -8.60
CA PHE A 8 -16.66 -0.32 -8.62
C PHE A 8 -17.35 -0.35 -7.24
N LEU A 9 -16.57 -0.25 -6.17
CA LEU A 9 -17.06 -0.29 -4.79
C LEU A 9 -17.29 1.10 -4.18
N ILE A 10 -16.77 2.16 -4.78
CA ILE A 10 -17.00 3.55 -4.34
C ILE A 10 -18.35 4.03 -4.84
N LYS A 11 -19.25 4.39 -3.92
CA LYS A 11 -20.55 4.96 -4.24
C LYS A 11 -20.52 6.47 -4.54
N GLN A 12 -19.50 7.19 -4.10
CA GLN A 12 -19.32 8.64 -4.32
C GLN A 12 -17.82 8.97 -4.39
N GLY A 13 -17.39 9.60 -5.47
CA GLY A 13 -16.03 10.09 -5.67
C GLY A 13 -15.99 11.19 -6.72
N THR A 14 -15.07 12.14 -6.58
CA THR A 14 -14.73 13.06 -7.68
C THR A 14 -13.99 12.28 -8.75
N GLY A 15 -14.36 12.47 -10.02
CA GLY A 15 -13.69 11.84 -11.15
C GLY A 15 -12.19 12.15 -11.14
N ILE A 16 -11.37 11.16 -11.47
CA ILE A 16 -9.94 11.35 -11.62
C ILE A 16 -9.68 12.01 -12.97
N PRO A 17 -8.89 13.10 -13.04
CA PRO A 17 -8.50 13.72 -14.31
C PRO A 17 -7.85 12.68 -15.25
N VAL A 18 -8.21 12.73 -16.54
CA VAL A 18 -7.76 11.72 -17.53
C VAL A 18 -6.24 11.61 -17.60
N HIS A 19 -5.51 12.74 -17.49
CA HIS A 19 -4.05 12.72 -17.51
C HIS A 19 -3.44 11.96 -16.33
N ILE A 20 -4.04 12.05 -15.12
CA ILE A 20 -3.58 11.28 -13.95
C ILE A 20 -3.85 9.79 -14.15
N PHE A 21 -5.02 9.45 -14.69
CA PHE A 21 -5.34 8.06 -15.03
C PHE A 21 -4.37 7.50 -16.05
N SER A 22 -4.07 8.27 -17.14
CA SER A 22 -3.15 7.83 -18.19
C SER A 22 -1.73 7.62 -17.66
N LEU A 23 -1.23 8.52 -16.80
CA LEU A 23 0.08 8.37 -16.16
C LEU A 23 0.14 7.14 -15.26
N ALA A 24 -0.89 6.91 -14.45
CA ALA A 24 -0.98 5.73 -13.58
C ALA A 24 -1.03 4.43 -14.40
N PHE A 25 -1.82 4.41 -15.48
CA PHE A 25 -1.92 3.27 -16.39
C PHE A 25 -0.56 2.96 -17.05
N LEU A 26 0.11 3.98 -17.61
CA LEU A 26 1.42 3.83 -18.21
C LEU A 26 2.46 3.32 -17.20
N PHE A 27 2.48 3.90 -16.00
CA PHE A 27 3.36 3.48 -14.93
C PHE A 27 3.15 2.00 -14.55
N CYS A 28 1.90 1.58 -14.34
CA CYS A 28 1.58 0.19 -14.02
C CYS A 28 1.96 -0.77 -15.15
N THR A 29 1.74 -0.36 -16.41
CA THR A 29 2.10 -1.16 -17.60
C THR A 29 3.62 -1.35 -17.72
N ILE A 30 4.38 -0.27 -17.58
CA ILE A 30 5.85 -0.32 -17.63
C ILE A 30 6.39 -1.18 -16.47
N ASN A 31 5.88 -0.96 -15.26
CA ASN A 31 6.31 -1.77 -14.11
C ASN A 31 6.00 -3.25 -14.30
N GLY A 32 4.78 -3.59 -14.72
CA GLY A 32 4.40 -4.98 -15.01
C GLY A 32 5.28 -5.63 -16.09
N TYR A 33 5.58 -4.88 -17.17
CA TYR A 33 6.48 -5.33 -18.22
C TYR A 33 7.89 -5.58 -17.69
N MET A 34 8.46 -4.66 -16.91
CA MET A 34 9.79 -4.81 -16.33
C MET A 34 9.89 -6.03 -15.41
N GLN A 35 8.90 -6.23 -14.53
CA GLN A 35 8.81 -7.39 -13.64
C GLN A 35 8.75 -8.69 -14.46
N GLY A 36 7.82 -8.78 -15.42
CA GLY A 36 7.64 -9.97 -16.26
C GLY A 36 8.86 -10.28 -17.11
N LYS A 37 9.45 -9.25 -17.75
CA LYS A 37 10.66 -9.43 -18.58
C LYS A 37 11.85 -9.92 -17.77
N TRP A 38 12.05 -9.39 -16.55
CA TRP A 38 13.14 -9.85 -15.70
C TRP A 38 13.05 -11.34 -15.39
N HIS A 39 11.85 -11.81 -15.02
CA HIS A 39 11.63 -13.24 -14.75
C HIS A 39 11.79 -14.13 -15.99
N SER A 40 11.42 -13.63 -17.18
CA SER A 40 11.50 -14.40 -18.42
C SER A 40 12.90 -14.45 -19.02
N CYS A 41 13.68 -13.36 -18.92
CA CYS A 41 14.98 -13.27 -19.62
C CYS A 41 16.17 -13.72 -18.78
N ASN A 42 16.08 -13.66 -17.46
CA ASN A 42 17.25 -13.89 -16.60
C ASN A 42 17.36 -15.34 -16.10
N ASN A 43 16.55 -16.30 -16.61
CA ASN A 43 16.55 -17.68 -16.15
C ASN A 43 16.85 -17.76 -14.64
N VAL A 44 15.97 -17.16 -13.83
CA VAL A 44 16.15 -17.14 -12.37
C VAL A 44 16.04 -18.57 -11.90
N VAL A 45 17.17 -19.29 -11.95
CA VAL A 45 17.28 -20.64 -11.41
C VAL A 45 17.23 -20.50 -9.91
N TYR A 46 16.06 -20.71 -9.34
CA TYR A 46 15.92 -20.87 -7.91
C TYR A 46 16.57 -22.21 -7.55
N ASN A 47 17.88 -22.19 -7.26
CA ASN A 47 18.54 -23.34 -6.69
C ASN A 47 17.77 -23.79 -5.45
N GLU A 48 17.55 -25.10 -5.32
CA GLU A 48 16.91 -25.73 -4.15
C GLU A 48 17.82 -25.65 -2.91
N SER A 49 18.13 -24.44 -2.47
CA SER A 49 18.86 -24.15 -1.24
C SER A 49 17.88 -23.86 -0.12
N LEU A 50 18.18 -24.35 1.07
CA LEU A 50 17.42 -24.03 2.29
C LEU A 50 17.22 -22.51 2.44
N MET A 51 18.25 -21.72 2.13
CA MET A 51 18.19 -20.26 2.17
C MET A 51 17.13 -19.70 1.21
N ASN A 52 17.02 -20.24 0.00
CA ASN A 52 16.03 -19.82 -0.98
C ASN A 52 14.61 -20.13 -0.51
N THR A 53 14.41 -21.29 0.08
CA THR A 53 13.13 -21.71 0.67
C THR A 53 12.72 -20.78 1.82
N LEU A 54 13.66 -20.43 2.69
CA LEU A 54 13.42 -19.47 3.78
C LEU A 54 13.02 -18.09 3.25
N PHE A 55 13.71 -17.53 2.27
CA PHE A 55 13.36 -16.26 1.66
C PHE A 55 11.97 -16.28 0.99
N CYS A 56 11.64 -17.38 0.31
CA CYS A 56 10.31 -17.55 -0.28
C CYS A 56 9.23 -17.58 0.82
N PHE A 57 9.45 -18.32 1.88
CA PHE A 57 8.48 -18.43 2.98
C PHE A 57 8.29 -17.09 3.71
N ILE A 58 9.40 -16.43 4.08
CA ILE A 58 9.38 -15.14 4.77
C ILE A 58 8.76 -14.06 3.86
N GLY A 59 9.20 -13.97 2.60
CA GLY A 59 8.69 -12.99 1.64
C GLY A 59 7.20 -13.15 1.39
N THR A 60 6.73 -14.39 1.21
CA THR A 60 5.30 -14.70 1.04
C THR A 60 4.49 -14.33 2.29
N SER A 61 5.01 -14.66 3.48
CA SER A 61 4.33 -14.33 4.74
C SER A 61 4.18 -12.81 4.91
N ILE A 62 5.25 -12.05 4.69
CA ILE A 62 5.24 -10.58 4.78
C ILE A 62 4.28 -10.00 3.73
N PHE A 63 4.30 -10.52 2.50
CA PHE A 63 3.39 -10.10 1.43
C PHE A 63 1.93 -10.27 1.83
N ILE A 64 1.56 -11.46 2.33
CA ILE A 64 0.19 -11.76 2.75
C ILE A 64 -0.24 -10.86 3.93
N ILE A 65 0.64 -10.67 4.91
CA ILE A 65 0.37 -9.76 6.05
C ILE A 65 0.12 -8.33 5.55
N GLY A 66 0.98 -7.81 4.68
CA GLY A 66 0.82 -6.48 4.08
C GLY A 66 -0.48 -6.35 3.31
N MET A 67 -0.83 -7.35 2.51
CA MET A 67 -2.08 -7.41 1.75
C MET A 67 -3.32 -7.40 2.66
N ILE A 68 -3.31 -8.17 3.75
CA ILE A 68 -4.41 -8.20 4.72
C ILE A 68 -4.56 -6.83 5.38
N ILE A 69 -3.46 -6.21 5.81
CA ILE A 69 -3.47 -4.86 6.40
C ILE A 69 -4.04 -3.84 5.41
N ASN A 70 -3.60 -3.88 4.16
CA ASN A 70 -4.06 -2.97 3.11
C ASN A 70 -5.56 -3.14 2.86
N ILE A 71 -6.04 -4.36 2.61
CA ILE A 71 -7.45 -4.65 2.32
C ILE A 71 -8.36 -4.27 3.51
N THR A 72 -7.97 -4.61 4.73
CA THR A 72 -8.76 -4.29 5.93
C THR A 72 -8.83 -2.78 6.16
N SER A 73 -7.71 -2.08 6.01
CA SER A 73 -7.64 -0.62 6.13
C SER A 73 -8.50 0.09 5.06
N ASP A 74 -8.41 -0.34 3.81
CA ASP A 74 -9.23 0.19 2.73
C ASP A 74 -10.73 -0.09 2.94
N SER A 75 -11.07 -1.24 3.51
CA SER A 75 -12.45 -1.57 3.89
C SER A 75 -12.98 -0.60 4.94
N ILE A 76 -12.19 -0.28 5.97
CA ILE A 76 -12.54 0.70 6.99
C ILE A 76 -12.78 2.07 6.34
N LEU A 77 -11.85 2.55 5.50
CA LEU A 77 -11.98 3.85 4.81
C LEU A 77 -13.21 3.93 3.90
N ARG A 78 -13.54 2.84 3.18
CA ARG A 78 -14.75 2.77 2.35
C ARG A 78 -16.03 2.84 3.18
N ASN A 79 -16.05 2.14 4.31
CA ASN A 79 -17.21 2.12 5.19
C ASN A 79 -17.50 3.49 5.81
N LEU A 80 -16.47 4.30 6.09
CA LEU A 80 -16.64 5.67 6.56
C LEU A 80 -17.38 6.59 5.56
N ARG A 81 -17.30 6.27 4.26
CA ARG A 81 -17.90 7.06 3.17
C ARG A 81 -19.32 6.61 2.78
N LYS A 82 -19.83 5.52 3.37
CA LYS A 82 -21.16 4.96 3.00
C LYS A 82 -22.32 5.88 3.31
N ASP A 83 -22.20 6.76 4.29
CA ASP A 83 -23.30 7.62 4.75
C ASP A 83 -23.61 8.80 3.80
N GLY A 84 -22.94 8.89 2.65
CA GLY A 84 -23.23 9.93 1.63
C GLY A 84 -22.99 11.38 2.07
N LYS A 85 -22.60 11.62 3.31
CA LYS A 85 -22.25 12.94 3.81
C LYS A 85 -20.78 13.22 3.50
N SER A 86 -20.51 14.34 2.84
CA SER A 86 -19.16 14.75 2.44
C SER A 86 -18.21 15.07 3.62
N ASN A 87 -18.65 14.80 4.85
CA ASN A 87 -17.85 15.05 6.04
C ASN A 87 -16.84 13.92 6.26
N TYR A 88 -15.58 14.27 6.17
CA TYR A 88 -14.48 13.39 6.57
C TYR A 88 -14.66 12.98 8.04
N LYS A 89 -14.48 11.68 8.32
CA LYS A 89 -14.50 11.10 9.66
C LYS A 89 -13.13 10.55 10.01
N ILE A 90 -12.80 10.51 11.30
CA ILE A 90 -11.57 9.87 11.77
C ILE A 90 -11.74 8.34 11.61
N PRO A 91 -10.82 7.64 10.93
CA PRO A 91 -10.86 6.19 10.86
C PRO A 91 -10.51 5.57 12.22
N TYR A 92 -11.24 4.52 12.59
CA TYR A 92 -11.00 3.71 13.78
C TYR A 92 -11.02 2.23 13.41
N GLY A 93 -10.30 1.42 14.21
CA GLY A 93 -10.20 -0.01 14.04
C GLY A 93 -8.91 -0.45 13.34
N GLY A 94 -8.48 -1.68 13.63
CA GLY A 94 -7.25 -2.26 13.08
C GLY A 94 -6.02 -1.38 13.37
N LEU A 95 -5.13 -1.25 12.39
CA LEU A 95 -3.93 -0.42 12.55
C LEU A 95 -4.21 1.09 12.61
N PHE A 96 -5.42 1.56 12.26
CA PHE A 96 -5.77 2.97 12.46
C PHE A 96 -5.79 3.40 13.92
N GLU A 97 -5.81 2.47 14.87
CA GLU A 97 -5.65 2.82 16.29
C GLU A 97 -4.25 3.36 16.62
N TYR A 98 -3.25 2.94 15.84
CA TYR A 98 -1.85 3.26 16.10
C TYR A 98 -1.24 4.24 15.10
N ILE A 99 -1.71 4.22 13.83
CA ILE A 99 -1.18 5.05 12.75
C ILE A 99 -2.27 5.65 11.87
N SER A 100 -1.97 6.81 11.29
CA SER A 100 -2.89 7.54 10.40
C SER A 100 -2.95 6.97 8.99
N GLY A 101 -1.83 6.42 8.51
CA GLY A 101 -1.66 5.88 7.15
C GLY A 101 -1.61 4.36 7.12
N ALA A 102 -2.55 3.67 7.77
CA ALA A 102 -2.54 2.20 7.89
C ALA A 102 -2.58 1.47 6.54
N ASN A 103 -3.36 1.96 5.58
CA ASN A 103 -3.41 1.42 4.23
C ASN A 103 -2.08 1.59 3.49
N PHE A 104 -1.43 2.76 3.61
CA PHE A 104 -0.13 3.03 3.01
C PHE A 104 0.97 2.15 3.62
N PHE A 105 0.92 1.95 4.94
CA PHE A 105 1.84 1.04 5.62
C PHE A 105 1.66 -0.39 5.12
N GLY A 106 0.42 -0.88 5.04
CA GLY A 106 0.10 -2.20 4.51
C GLY A 106 0.63 -2.41 3.10
N GLU A 107 0.46 -1.42 2.21
CA GLU A 107 0.97 -1.47 0.84
C GLU A 107 2.50 -1.53 0.79
N CYS A 108 3.20 -0.77 1.62
CA CYS A 108 4.66 -0.84 1.70
C CYS A 108 5.14 -2.21 2.21
N VAL A 109 4.49 -2.78 3.22
CA VAL A 109 4.81 -4.12 3.74
C VAL A 109 4.58 -5.18 2.65
N GLU A 110 3.49 -5.08 1.89
CA GLU A 110 3.17 -5.96 0.77
C GLU A 110 4.30 -5.95 -0.28
N TRP A 111 4.74 -4.77 -0.73
CA TRP A 111 5.79 -4.66 -1.75
C TRP A 111 7.18 -5.05 -1.24
N ILE A 112 7.49 -4.83 0.03
CA ILE A 112 8.72 -5.34 0.66
C ILE A 112 8.69 -6.88 0.67
N GLY A 113 7.56 -7.49 1.04
CA GLY A 113 7.37 -8.94 0.99
C GLY A 113 7.58 -9.50 -0.41
N TYR A 114 7.01 -8.83 -1.44
CA TYR A 114 7.20 -9.20 -2.83
C TYR A 114 8.68 -9.08 -3.27
N ALA A 115 9.37 -8.01 -2.86
CA ALA A 115 10.78 -7.84 -3.21
C ALA A 115 11.65 -8.94 -2.61
N LEU A 116 11.38 -9.36 -1.37
CA LEU A 116 12.06 -10.48 -0.72
C LEU A 116 11.76 -11.83 -1.39
N LEU A 117 10.51 -12.01 -1.84
CA LEU A 117 10.10 -13.21 -2.58
C LEU A 117 10.74 -13.28 -3.96
N ALA A 118 10.62 -12.21 -4.74
CA ALA A 118 11.10 -12.14 -6.12
C ALA A 118 12.62 -12.03 -6.23
N ARG A 119 13.27 -11.35 -5.30
CA ARG A 119 14.71 -11.09 -5.23
C ARG A 119 15.29 -10.53 -6.52
N THR A 120 14.54 -9.67 -7.17
CA THR A 120 14.91 -9.02 -8.42
C THR A 120 15.12 -7.54 -8.24
N LEU A 121 16.05 -6.95 -8.99
CA LEU A 121 16.31 -5.51 -8.93
C LEU A 121 15.04 -4.67 -9.21
N PRO A 122 14.20 -4.99 -10.21
CA PRO A 122 12.93 -4.28 -10.41
C PRO A 122 11.97 -4.35 -9.21
N ALA A 123 11.92 -5.49 -8.51
CA ALA A 123 11.05 -5.64 -7.34
C ALA A 123 11.54 -4.77 -6.18
N PHE A 124 12.84 -4.74 -5.90
CA PHE A 124 13.42 -3.86 -4.88
C PHE A 124 13.25 -2.38 -5.24
N ALA A 125 13.49 -2.02 -6.51
CA ALA A 125 13.30 -0.65 -6.99
C ALA A 125 11.84 -0.19 -6.81
N PHE A 126 10.89 -1.06 -7.10
CA PHE A 126 9.47 -0.75 -6.95
C PHE A 126 9.05 -0.65 -5.47
N ALA A 127 9.54 -1.53 -4.60
CA ALA A 127 9.28 -1.44 -3.16
C ALA A 127 9.85 -0.13 -2.57
N PHE A 128 11.06 0.24 -2.97
CA PHE A 128 11.69 1.51 -2.56
C PHE A 128 10.90 2.73 -3.09
N PHE A 129 10.51 2.70 -4.36
CA PHE A 129 9.67 3.75 -4.95
C PHE A 129 8.34 3.90 -4.19
N THR A 130 7.69 2.79 -3.86
CA THR A 130 6.44 2.78 -3.10
C THR A 130 6.63 3.42 -1.72
N LEU A 131 7.68 3.05 -1.01
CA LEU A 131 8.01 3.63 0.29
C LEU A 131 8.23 5.15 0.21
N CYS A 132 9.04 5.61 -0.77
CA CYS A 132 9.34 7.02 -0.98
C CYS A 132 8.10 7.86 -1.33
N ASN A 133 7.10 7.26 -1.95
CA ASN A 133 5.84 7.94 -2.30
C ASN A 133 4.81 7.91 -1.17
N LEU A 134 4.66 6.78 -0.49
CA LEU A 134 3.58 6.59 0.48
C LEU A 134 3.92 7.11 1.87
N ALA A 135 5.19 7.07 2.31
CA ALA A 135 5.58 7.58 3.62
C ALA A 135 5.35 9.11 3.76
N PRO A 136 5.77 9.97 2.80
CA PRO A 136 5.45 11.39 2.84
C PRO A 136 3.95 11.66 2.78
N ARG A 137 3.20 10.86 2.00
CA ARG A 137 1.74 10.98 1.88
C ARG A 137 1.04 10.65 3.20
N ALA A 138 1.48 9.59 3.90
CA ALA A 138 0.99 9.26 5.24
C ALA A 138 1.23 10.39 6.23
N HIS A 139 2.43 10.98 6.19
CA HIS A 139 2.80 12.12 7.05
C HIS A 139 1.94 13.37 6.77
N TYR A 140 1.69 13.65 5.50
CA TYR A 140 0.78 14.73 5.09
C TYR A 140 -0.63 14.51 5.62
N HIS A 141 -1.19 13.30 5.47
CA HIS A 141 -2.51 12.95 5.98
C HIS A 141 -2.59 13.05 7.51
N HIS A 142 -1.56 12.60 8.22
CA HIS A 142 -1.48 12.72 9.67
C HIS A 142 -1.55 14.18 10.14
N ARG A 143 -0.74 15.07 9.53
CA ARG A 143 -0.80 16.52 9.80
C ARG A 143 -2.17 17.12 9.48
N TRP A 144 -2.76 16.69 8.37
CA TRP A 144 -4.08 17.17 7.98
C TRP A 144 -5.16 16.75 8.98
N TYR A 145 -5.14 15.51 9.48
CA TYR A 145 -6.04 15.05 10.53
C TYR A 145 -5.92 15.89 11.80
N HIS A 146 -4.71 16.16 12.26
CA HIS A 146 -4.47 17.00 13.43
C HIS A 146 -4.98 18.44 13.28
N LYS A 147 -4.90 18.98 12.06
CA LYS A 147 -5.43 20.34 11.78
C LYS A 147 -6.96 20.38 11.68
N LYS A 148 -7.57 19.31 11.20
CA LYS A 148 -9.00 19.27 10.90
C LYS A 148 -9.85 18.85 12.08
N PHE A 149 -9.33 18.01 12.97
CA PHE A 149 -10.08 17.42 14.07
C PHE A 149 -9.42 17.75 15.41
N GLU A 150 -10.10 18.53 16.24
CA GLU A 150 -9.62 18.87 17.59
C GLU A 150 -9.47 17.62 18.47
N ASN A 151 -10.34 16.62 18.28
CA ASN A 151 -10.36 15.37 19.03
C ASN A 151 -9.55 14.24 18.38
N TYR A 152 -8.59 14.58 17.50
CA TYR A 152 -7.75 13.54 16.89
C TYR A 152 -6.82 12.89 17.94
N PRO A 153 -6.72 11.55 18.00
CA PRO A 153 -5.90 10.87 19.00
C PRO A 153 -4.42 11.25 18.89
N LYS A 154 -3.88 11.89 19.92
CA LYS A 154 -2.51 12.43 19.96
C LYS A 154 -1.43 11.33 19.95
N ASN A 155 -1.77 10.11 20.37
CA ASN A 155 -0.84 8.98 20.45
C ASN A 155 -0.59 8.29 19.12
N ARG A 156 -1.41 8.57 18.09
CA ARG A 156 -1.25 7.99 16.76
C ARG A 156 0.00 8.55 16.09
N LYS A 157 0.69 7.67 15.39
CA LYS A 157 1.83 8.02 14.55
C LYS A 157 1.39 8.22 13.10
N ALA A 158 2.27 8.75 12.26
CA ALA A 158 1.94 9.01 10.87
C ALA A 158 1.92 7.73 10.03
N PHE A 159 2.97 6.91 10.12
CA PHE A 159 3.24 5.82 9.18
C PHE A 159 3.65 4.51 9.83
N ILE A 160 4.70 4.50 10.69
CA ILE A 160 5.18 3.28 11.34
C ILE A 160 4.63 3.24 12.76
N PRO A 161 3.94 2.14 13.15
CA PRO A 161 3.40 2.00 14.51
C PRO A 161 4.48 2.27 15.57
N PHE A 162 4.16 3.08 16.55
CA PHE A 162 5.00 3.45 17.72
C PHE A 162 6.26 4.26 17.40
N VAL A 163 6.63 4.48 16.14
CA VAL A 163 7.89 5.15 15.74
C VAL A 163 7.62 6.52 15.13
N ILE A 164 6.97 6.56 13.97
CA ILE A 164 6.75 7.80 13.18
C ILE A 164 5.29 7.91 12.75
#